data_242fbb553b773a42c027aaf261730f57
#
_entry.id   242fbb553b773a42c027aaf261730f57
#
_cell.length_a   1.000
_cell.length_b   1.000
_cell.length_c   1.000
_cell.angle_alpha   90.00
_cell.angle_beta   90.00
_cell.angle_gamma   90.00
#
_symmetry.space_group_name_H-M   'P 1'
#
loop_
_entity.id
_entity.type
_entity.pdbx_description
1 polymer ?
#
loop_
_entity_poly.entity_id
_entity_poly.type
_entity_poly.pdbx_seq_one_letter_code
_entity_poly.pdbx_strand_id
1 'polypeptide(L)'
;MPRPQVHPTETMLDAARDLLLGRGPRSATIEAIAEASGAPTGSIYHRFGSRDELIARLWIRAVYRSQASFLAALERDEPKEAALAAAMSIVDFCEEHPSDAQLLVAFRREDLIRAIPEGALADELEALNRPVEHAVVKLARRLYGRRSRAALDRTLRAVFDFPYGAARRHLIAGRPLPPQLRADVFRAVAAVIDEPLHDSGRRGPRATSS
;
A
#
# COMPACT_ATOMS: atom_id res chain seq x y z
N MET A 1 -43.57 7.70 -10.97
CA MET A 1 -42.44 8.36 -10.26
C MET A 1 -41.15 7.83 -10.84
N PRO A 2 -40.19 8.69 -11.29
CA PRO A 2 -38.90 8.22 -11.75
C PRO A 2 -38.16 7.54 -10.59
N ARG A 3 -37.55 6.39 -10.88
CA ARG A 3 -36.75 5.64 -9.92
C ARG A 3 -35.55 6.52 -9.51
N PRO A 4 -35.21 6.66 -8.20
CA PRO A 4 -34.05 7.44 -7.80
C PRO A 4 -32.81 6.93 -8.53
N GLN A 5 -32.08 7.82 -9.20
CA GLN A 5 -30.84 7.47 -9.89
C GLN A 5 -29.80 7.10 -8.82
N VAL A 6 -29.41 5.84 -8.74
CA VAL A 6 -28.41 5.35 -7.80
C VAL A 6 -27.04 5.70 -8.37
N HIS A 7 -26.38 6.71 -7.80
CA HIS A 7 -24.99 7.02 -8.16
C HIS A 7 -24.08 6.01 -7.46
N PRO A 8 -23.26 5.23 -8.19
CA PRO A 8 -22.38 4.24 -7.59
C PRO A 8 -21.34 4.88 -6.67
N THR A 9 -21.04 4.25 -5.54
CA THR A 9 -19.99 4.68 -4.60
C THR A 9 -18.64 4.85 -5.32
N GLU A 10 -18.33 3.93 -6.23
CA GLU A 10 -17.10 3.94 -7.02
C GLU A 10 -16.94 5.23 -7.84
N THR A 11 -18.00 5.70 -8.49
CA THR A 11 -17.97 6.94 -9.30
C THR A 11 -17.62 8.17 -8.43
N MET A 12 -18.16 8.24 -7.20
CA MET A 12 -17.84 9.33 -6.27
C MET A 12 -16.39 9.27 -5.79
N LEU A 13 -15.89 8.07 -5.49
CA LEU A 13 -14.50 7.86 -5.07
C LEU A 13 -13.52 8.13 -6.21
N ASP A 14 -13.85 7.75 -7.44
CA ASP A 14 -13.00 8.03 -8.61
C ASP A 14 -12.95 9.53 -8.91
N ALA A 15 -14.08 10.24 -8.87
CA ALA A 15 -14.12 11.69 -9.00
C ALA A 15 -13.26 12.41 -7.94
N ALA A 16 -13.33 11.95 -6.69
CA ALA A 16 -12.49 12.49 -5.62
C ALA A 16 -11.01 12.25 -5.88
N ARG A 17 -10.62 11.03 -6.29
CA ARG A 17 -9.23 10.71 -6.64
C ARG A 17 -8.69 11.62 -7.73
N ASP A 18 -9.45 11.77 -8.81
CA ASP A 18 -9.02 12.53 -9.98
C ASP A 18 -8.87 14.03 -9.65
N LEU A 19 -9.75 14.58 -8.81
CA LEU A 19 -9.62 15.93 -8.29
C LEU A 19 -8.37 16.08 -7.40
N LEU A 20 -8.14 15.15 -6.46
CA LEU A 20 -6.99 15.17 -5.55
C LEU A 20 -5.65 15.14 -6.31
N LEU A 21 -5.54 14.26 -7.30
CA LEU A 21 -4.31 14.07 -8.05
C LEU A 21 -4.09 15.14 -9.11
N GLY A 22 -5.17 15.59 -9.77
CA GLY A 22 -5.07 16.56 -10.86
C GLY A 22 -4.95 18.01 -10.40
N ARG A 23 -5.57 18.39 -9.29
CA ARG A 23 -5.66 19.77 -8.80
C ARG A 23 -5.16 19.98 -7.37
N GLY A 24 -4.71 18.91 -6.74
CA GLY A 24 -4.18 18.92 -5.37
C GLY A 24 -5.24 18.72 -4.26
N PRO A 25 -4.79 18.51 -3.00
CA PRO A 25 -5.67 18.06 -1.91
C PRO A 25 -6.85 19.00 -1.59
N ARG A 26 -6.71 20.30 -1.83
CA ARG A 26 -7.77 21.28 -1.52
C ARG A 26 -8.91 21.29 -2.54
N SER A 27 -8.72 20.71 -3.74
CA SER A 27 -9.69 20.75 -4.82
C SER A 27 -10.85 19.76 -4.68
N ALA A 28 -10.67 18.69 -3.91
CA ALA A 28 -11.69 17.67 -3.69
C ALA A 28 -12.67 18.12 -2.59
N THR A 29 -13.43 19.19 -2.82
CA THR A 29 -14.56 19.56 -1.97
C THR A 29 -15.77 18.68 -2.29
N ILE A 30 -16.73 18.58 -1.36
CA ILE A 30 -17.95 17.78 -1.59
C ILE A 30 -18.72 18.28 -2.84
N GLU A 31 -18.77 19.60 -3.03
CA GLU A 31 -19.41 20.24 -4.19
C GLU A 31 -18.70 19.86 -5.50
N ALA A 32 -17.37 19.95 -5.53
CA ALA A 32 -16.57 19.57 -6.70
C ALA A 32 -16.69 18.07 -7.02
N ILE A 33 -16.74 17.22 -6.00
CA ILE A 33 -16.96 15.77 -6.16
C ILE A 33 -18.38 15.51 -6.67
N ALA A 34 -19.39 16.22 -6.18
CA ALA A 34 -20.78 16.12 -6.64
C ALA A 34 -20.89 16.48 -8.12
N GLU A 35 -20.28 17.60 -8.52
CA GLU A 35 -20.24 18.04 -9.92
C GLU A 35 -19.53 17.00 -10.81
N ALA A 36 -18.33 16.54 -10.41
CA ALA A 36 -17.53 15.62 -11.22
C ALA A 36 -18.16 14.21 -11.31
N SER A 37 -18.84 13.75 -10.26
CA SER A 37 -19.48 12.42 -10.22
C SER A 37 -20.92 12.42 -10.75
N GLY A 38 -21.53 13.59 -10.93
CA GLY A 38 -22.96 13.74 -11.22
C GLY A 38 -23.88 13.38 -10.05
N ALA A 39 -23.34 13.12 -8.87
CA ALA A 39 -24.12 12.73 -7.69
C ALA A 39 -24.60 13.97 -6.92
N PRO A 40 -25.86 13.97 -6.40
CA PRO A 40 -26.32 15.02 -5.52
C PRO A 40 -25.44 15.12 -4.25
N THR A 41 -25.11 16.33 -3.82
CA THR A 41 -24.31 16.60 -2.61
C THR A 41 -24.86 15.85 -1.37
N GLY A 42 -26.21 15.84 -1.21
CA GLY A 42 -26.86 15.10 -0.13
C GLY A 42 -26.60 13.58 -0.16
N SER A 43 -26.46 12.99 -1.35
CA SER A 43 -26.11 11.57 -1.49
C SER A 43 -24.70 11.26 -1.04
N ILE A 44 -23.77 12.21 -1.25
CA ILE A 44 -22.37 12.08 -0.79
C ILE A 44 -22.31 12.15 0.74
N TYR A 45 -22.96 13.17 1.35
CA TYR A 45 -23.04 13.28 2.80
C TYR A 45 -23.70 12.07 3.46
N HIS A 46 -24.81 11.60 2.91
CA HIS A 46 -25.51 10.42 3.44
C HIS A 46 -24.62 9.16 3.42
N ARG A 47 -23.73 9.03 2.43
CA ARG A 47 -22.90 7.83 2.25
C ARG A 47 -21.59 7.88 2.99
N PHE A 48 -20.97 9.03 3.08
CA PHE A 48 -19.61 9.18 3.61
C PHE A 48 -19.55 10.00 4.90
N GLY A 49 -20.57 10.75 5.23
CA GLY A 49 -20.60 11.62 6.42
C GLY A 49 -19.85 12.94 6.19
N SER A 50 -18.59 12.89 5.88
CA SER A 50 -17.75 14.07 5.66
C SER A 50 -16.79 13.87 4.45
N ARG A 51 -16.14 14.97 4.05
CA ARG A 51 -15.08 14.94 3.04
C ARG A 51 -13.91 14.07 3.48
N ASP A 52 -13.49 14.19 4.72
CA ASP A 52 -12.32 13.49 5.23
C ASP A 52 -12.59 11.98 5.36
N GLU A 53 -13.79 11.59 5.74
CA GLU A 53 -14.22 10.20 5.72
C GLU A 53 -14.30 9.64 4.28
N LEU A 54 -14.74 10.46 3.30
CA LEU A 54 -14.72 10.06 1.89
C LEU A 54 -13.28 9.81 1.42
N ILE A 55 -12.33 10.70 1.75
CA ILE A 55 -10.91 10.53 1.40
C ILE A 55 -10.32 9.31 2.11
N ALA A 56 -10.66 9.07 3.37
CA ALA A 56 -10.24 7.88 4.10
C ALA A 56 -10.74 6.58 3.42
N ARG A 57 -12.01 6.53 3.01
CA ARG A 57 -12.56 5.38 2.27
C ARG A 57 -11.93 5.20 0.89
N LEU A 58 -11.65 6.29 0.18
CA LEU A 58 -10.92 6.24 -1.07
C LEU A 58 -9.52 5.63 -0.88
N TRP A 59 -8.81 6.05 0.17
CA TRP A 59 -7.48 5.51 0.49
C TRP A 59 -7.53 4.04 0.90
N ILE A 60 -8.51 3.64 1.75
CA ILE A 60 -8.74 2.24 2.14
C ILE A 60 -8.97 1.37 0.89
N ARG A 61 -9.79 1.83 -0.06
CA ARG A 61 -10.02 1.13 -1.33
C ARG A 61 -8.73 0.87 -2.09
N ALA A 62 -7.86 1.88 -2.21
CA ALA A 62 -6.58 1.75 -2.88
C ALA A 62 -5.66 0.76 -2.16
N VAL A 63 -5.64 0.78 -0.82
CA VAL A 63 -4.88 -0.20 -0.02
C VAL A 63 -5.40 -1.62 -0.24
N TYR A 64 -6.69 -1.86 -0.16
CA TYR A 64 -7.25 -3.22 -0.39
C TYR A 64 -6.91 -3.74 -1.79
N ARG A 65 -6.97 -2.88 -2.83
CA ARG A 65 -6.55 -3.27 -4.18
C ARG A 65 -5.08 -3.66 -4.23
N SER A 66 -4.19 -2.88 -3.61
CA SER A 66 -2.77 -3.18 -3.56
C SER A 66 -2.44 -4.43 -2.76
N GLN A 67 -3.18 -4.69 -1.67
CA GLN A 67 -2.97 -5.86 -0.81
C GLN A 67 -3.46 -7.16 -1.43
N ALA A 68 -4.47 -7.13 -2.29
CA ALA A 68 -5.08 -8.35 -2.85
C ALA A 68 -4.06 -9.21 -3.60
N SER A 69 -3.34 -8.64 -4.57
CA SER A 69 -2.31 -9.36 -5.35
C SER A 69 -1.08 -9.69 -4.50
N PHE A 70 -0.69 -8.80 -3.58
CA PHE A 70 0.43 -9.01 -2.67
C PHE A 70 0.17 -10.22 -1.74
N LEU A 71 -0.98 -10.29 -1.09
CA LEU A 71 -1.34 -11.40 -0.21
C LEU A 71 -1.47 -12.71 -0.98
N ALA A 72 -2.08 -12.69 -2.17
CA ALA A 72 -2.17 -13.86 -3.04
C ALA A 72 -0.77 -14.39 -3.44
N ALA A 73 0.17 -13.50 -3.71
CA ALA A 73 1.55 -13.87 -4.03
C ALA A 73 2.26 -14.59 -2.87
N LEU A 74 1.96 -14.20 -1.61
CA LEU A 74 2.55 -14.79 -0.41
C LEU A 74 2.07 -16.21 -0.10
N GLU A 75 0.97 -16.67 -0.69
CA GLU A 75 0.44 -18.02 -0.51
C GLU A 75 1.15 -19.09 -1.38
N ARG A 76 2.08 -18.71 -2.24
CA ARG A 76 2.88 -19.67 -3.04
C ARG A 76 3.67 -20.60 -2.13
N ASP A 77 3.81 -21.87 -2.55
CA ASP A 77 4.45 -22.91 -1.75
C ASP A 77 5.96 -22.69 -1.59
N GLU A 78 6.68 -22.29 -2.63
CA GLU A 78 8.11 -22.00 -2.54
C GLU A 78 8.34 -20.59 -1.96
N PRO A 79 9.02 -20.45 -0.79
CA PRO A 79 9.17 -19.17 -0.10
C PRO A 79 9.89 -18.09 -0.91
N LYS A 80 10.88 -18.45 -1.72
CA LYS A 80 11.60 -17.48 -2.56
C LYS A 80 10.73 -16.98 -3.71
N GLU A 81 9.95 -17.86 -4.31
CA GLU A 81 8.99 -17.48 -5.35
C GLU A 81 7.89 -16.61 -4.78
N ALA A 82 7.40 -16.92 -3.57
CA ALA A 82 6.41 -16.09 -2.87
C ALA A 82 6.95 -14.68 -2.62
N ALA A 83 8.20 -14.56 -2.16
CA ALA A 83 8.83 -13.27 -1.92
C ALA A 83 9.02 -12.47 -3.22
N LEU A 84 9.52 -13.10 -4.29
CA LEU A 84 9.69 -12.45 -5.59
C LEU A 84 8.34 -12.01 -6.17
N ALA A 85 7.34 -12.88 -6.12
CA ALA A 85 6.01 -12.56 -6.62
C ALA A 85 5.34 -11.42 -5.83
N ALA A 86 5.50 -11.40 -4.50
CA ALA A 86 5.00 -10.31 -3.66
C ALA A 86 5.69 -8.97 -3.97
N ALA A 87 7.00 -8.97 -4.17
CA ALA A 87 7.72 -7.77 -4.60
C ALA A 87 7.26 -7.27 -5.98
N MET A 88 7.05 -8.20 -6.93
CA MET A 88 6.59 -7.85 -8.27
C MET A 88 5.15 -7.34 -8.28
N SER A 89 4.26 -7.85 -7.42
CA SER A 89 2.88 -7.37 -7.34
C SER A 89 2.78 -5.88 -6.98
N ILE A 90 3.77 -5.34 -6.26
CA ILE A 90 3.83 -3.88 -5.99
C ILE A 90 4.14 -3.10 -7.26
N VAL A 91 5.06 -3.60 -8.09
CA VAL A 91 5.38 -2.98 -9.40
C VAL A 91 4.18 -3.07 -10.32
N ASP A 92 3.54 -4.25 -10.40
CA ASP A 92 2.35 -4.49 -11.21
C ASP A 92 1.20 -3.56 -10.80
N PHE A 93 0.95 -3.41 -9.50
CA PHE A 93 -0.05 -2.48 -8.99
C PHE A 93 0.24 -1.02 -9.40
N CYS A 94 1.50 -0.60 -9.35
CA CYS A 94 1.88 0.75 -9.78
C CYS A 94 1.67 0.98 -11.30
N GLU A 95 1.82 -0.06 -12.12
CA GLU A 95 1.62 -0.02 -13.57
C GLU A 95 0.13 -0.10 -13.95
N GLU A 96 -0.61 -1.00 -13.31
CA GLU A 96 -2.03 -1.26 -13.60
C GLU A 96 -2.97 -0.22 -12.97
N HIS A 97 -2.60 0.32 -11.80
CA HIS A 97 -3.40 1.27 -11.02
C HIS A 97 -2.60 2.52 -10.62
N PRO A 98 -2.02 3.26 -11.59
CA PRO A 98 -1.09 4.36 -11.29
C PRO A 98 -1.71 5.47 -10.42
N SER A 99 -3.00 5.78 -10.61
CA SER A 99 -3.70 6.78 -9.80
C SER A 99 -3.90 6.34 -8.36
N ASP A 100 -4.24 5.07 -8.11
CA ASP A 100 -4.34 4.55 -6.75
C ASP A 100 -2.96 4.48 -6.08
N ALA A 101 -1.92 4.09 -6.82
CA ALA A 101 -0.54 4.10 -6.32
C ALA A 101 -0.05 5.51 -5.96
N GLN A 102 -0.36 6.53 -6.78
CA GLN A 102 -0.07 7.94 -6.49
C GLN A 102 -0.80 8.41 -5.22
N LEU A 103 -2.07 8.02 -5.06
CA LEU A 103 -2.86 8.35 -3.87
C LEU A 103 -2.21 7.78 -2.60
N LEU A 104 -1.74 6.52 -2.63
CA LEU A 104 -1.06 5.89 -1.49
C LEU A 104 0.26 6.58 -1.12
N VAL A 105 0.95 7.18 -2.08
CA VAL A 105 2.17 7.97 -1.83
C VAL A 105 1.85 9.37 -1.31
N ALA A 106 0.74 9.96 -1.74
CA ALA A 106 0.35 11.33 -1.42
C ALA A 106 -0.21 11.48 0.00
N PHE A 107 -0.85 10.44 0.54
CA PHE A 107 -1.50 10.46 1.85
C PHE A 107 -0.88 9.43 2.80
N ARG A 108 -0.71 9.83 4.07
CA ARG A 108 -0.27 8.92 5.14
C ARG A 108 -1.47 8.46 5.94
N ARG A 109 -1.47 7.19 6.32
CA ARG A 109 -2.53 6.61 7.17
C ARG A 109 -2.76 7.41 8.45
N GLU A 110 -1.68 7.80 9.11
CA GLU A 110 -1.72 8.53 10.38
C GLU A 110 -2.38 9.91 10.24
N ASP A 111 -2.24 10.57 9.09
CA ASP A 111 -2.88 11.86 8.82
C ASP A 111 -4.39 11.66 8.59
N LEU A 112 -4.78 10.58 7.92
CA LEU A 112 -6.19 10.24 7.71
C LEU A 112 -6.89 9.88 9.03
N ILE A 113 -6.27 9.06 9.88
CA ILE A 113 -6.81 8.71 11.21
C ILE A 113 -7.04 9.97 12.05
N ARG A 114 -6.10 10.93 12.02
CA ARG A 114 -6.26 12.19 12.76
C ARG A 114 -7.36 13.12 12.22
N ALA A 115 -7.69 12.97 10.94
CA ALA A 115 -8.67 13.84 10.26
C ALA A 115 -10.12 13.37 10.44
N ILE A 116 -10.35 12.13 10.86
CA ILE A 116 -11.69 11.55 11.02
C ILE A 116 -12.02 11.34 12.50
N PRO A 117 -13.33 11.35 12.87
CA PRO A 117 -13.75 11.01 14.22
C PRO A 117 -13.40 9.57 14.62
N GLU A 118 -13.24 9.34 15.93
CA GLU A 118 -13.16 7.98 16.48
C GLU A 118 -14.40 7.16 16.09
N GLY A 119 -14.18 5.88 15.77
CA GLY A 119 -15.24 4.96 15.37
C GLY A 119 -14.80 3.92 14.36
N ALA A 120 -15.75 3.21 13.80
CA ALA A 120 -15.50 2.05 12.94
C ALA A 120 -14.56 2.30 11.75
N LEU A 121 -14.57 3.51 11.17
CA LEU A 121 -13.68 3.85 10.06
C LEU A 121 -12.23 4.07 10.53
N ALA A 122 -12.04 4.69 11.70
CA ALA A 122 -10.72 4.82 12.30
C ALA A 122 -10.14 3.45 12.69
N ASP A 123 -10.97 2.59 13.30
CA ASP A 123 -10.60 1.21 13.64
C ASP A 123 -10.22 0.39 12.39
N GLU A 124 -10.96 0.57 11.30
CA GLU A 124 -10.65 -0.06 10.01
C GLU A 124 -9.29 0.39 9.48
N LEU A 125 -8.99 1.69 9.49
CA LEU A 125 -7.69 2.24 9.10
C LEU A 125 -6.54 1.70 9.96
N GLU A 126 -6.74 1.59 11.27
CA GLU A 126 -5.73 1.04 12.18
C GLU A 126 -5.45 -0.44 11.92
N ALA A 127 -6.50 -1.21 11.63
CA ALA A 127 -6.42 -2.65 11.40
C ALA A 127 -5.93 -3.03 9.99
N LEU A 128 -5.95 -2.10 9.05
CA LEU A 128 -5.85 -2.33 7.62
C LEU A 128 -4.60 -3.12 7.18
N ASN A 129 -3.46 -2.90 7.83
CA ASN A 129 -2.20 -3.56 7.49
C ASN A 129 -1.95 -4.87 8.24
N ARG A 130 -2.77 -5.23 9.22
CA ARG A 130 -2.58 -6.46 10.01
C ARG A 130 -2.47 -7.74 9.17
N PRO A 131 -3.29 -7.95 8.11
CA PRO A 131 -3.15 -9.14 7.26
C PRO A 131 -1.78 -9.23 6.59
N VAL A 132 -1.28 -8.11 6.07
CA VAL A 132 0.05 -8.03 5.43
C VAL A 132 1.17 -8.27 6.44
N GLU A 133 1.09 -7.65 7.62
CA GLU A 133 2.06 -7.83 8.71
C GLU A 133 2.18 -9.31 9.11
N HIS A 134 1.05 -9.98 9.31
CA HIS A 134 1.03 -11.41 9.64
C HIS A 134 1.60 -12.28 8.51
N ALA A 135 1.23 -11.99 7.27
CA ALA A 135 1.70 -12.76 6.11
C ALA A 135 3.21 -12.59 5.89
N VAL A 136 3.76 -11.38 6.07
CA VAL A 136 5.20 -11.12 5.96
C VAL A 136 5.98 -11.81 7.09
N VAL A 137 5.47 -11.85 8.32
CA VAL A 137 6.08 -12.61 9.43
C VAL A 137 6.10 -14.11 9.12
N LYS A 138 5.02 -14.66 8.54
CA LYS A 138 4.94 -16.06 8.09
C LYS A 138 5.98 -16.33 6.99
N LEU A 139 6.09 -15.44 5.99
CA LEU A 139 7.07 -15.54 4.92
C LEU A 139 8.52 -15.51 5.46
N ALA A 140 8.84 -14.57 6.35
CA ALA A 140 10.17 -14.46 6.95
C ALA A 140 10.59 -15.76 7.65
N ARG A 141 9.65 -16.41 8.36
CA ARG A 141 9.88 -17.71 8.98
C ARG A 141 10.11 -18.81 7.95
N ARG A 142 9.37 -18.82 6.85
CA ARG A 142 9.54 -19.81 5.78
C ARG A 142 10.86 -19.65 5.04
N LEU A 143 11.30 -18.39 4.79
CA LEU A 143 12.56 -18.09 4.10
C LEU A 143 13.80 -18.46 4.93
N TYR A 144 13.78 -18.19 6.24
CA TYR A 144 14.99 -18.25 7.07
C TYR A 144 14.93 -19.27 8.20
N GLY A 145 13.86 -20.05 8.31
CA GLY A 145 13.71 -21.14 9.30
C GLY A 145 13.60 -20.68 10.75
N ARG A 146 13.63 -19.36 11.02
CA ARG A 146 13.62 -18.81 12.39
C ARG A 146 12.83 -17.52 12.48
N ARG A 147 12.31 -17.24 13.69
CA ARG A 147 11.75 -15.95 14.05
C ARG A 147 12.88 -15.06 14.60
N SER A 148 13.32 -14.09 13.83
CA SER A 148 14.26 -13.08 14.30
C SER A 148 13.94 -11.74 13.70
N ARG A 149 14.31 -10.65 14.39
CA ARG A 149 14.15 -9.29 13.88
C ARG A 149 14.90 -9.12 12.56
N ALA A 150 16.12 -9.66 12.46
CA ALA A 150 16.91 -9.58 11.23
C ALA A 150 16.25 -10.29 10.04
N ALA A 151 15.59 -11.44 10.25
CA ALA A 151 14.83 -12.13 9.21
C ALA A 151 13.64 -11.29 8.75
N LEU A 152 12.88 -10.72 9.69
CA LEU A 152 11.73 -9.87 9.37
C LEU A 152 12.16 -8.60 8.64
N ASP A 153 13.18 -7.89 9.14
CA ASP A 153 13.69 -6.66 8.53
C ASP A 153 14.23 -6.90 7.11
N ARG A 154 14.88 -8.05 6.87
CA ARG A 154 15.35 -8.43 5.53
C ARG A 154 14.19 -8.73 4.59
N THR A 155 13.19 -9.48 5.07
CA THR A 155 11.99 -9.79 4.29
C THR A 155 11.25 -8.51 3.91
N LEU A 156 11.02 -7.59 4.85
CA LEU A 156 10.36 -6.31 4.57
C LEU A 156 11.11 -5.50 3.52
N ARG A 157 12.45 -5.40 3.65
CA ARG A 157 13.27 -4.72 2.64
C ARG A 157 13.09 -5.34 1.25
N ALA A 158 13.13 -6.67 1.16
CA ALA A 158 13.02 -7.37 -0.10
C ALA A 158 11.64 -7.21 -0.74
N VAL A 159 10.57 -7.49 0.02
CA VAL A 159 9.23 -7.58 -0.56
C VAL A 159 8.49 -6.24 -0.60
N PHE A 160 8.94 -5.22 0.16
CA PHE A 160 8.26 -3.93 0.26
C PHE A 160 9.17 -2.74 -0.02
N ASP A 161 10.26 -2.54 0.76
CA ASP A 161 11.04 -1.31 0.69
C ASP A 161 11.70 -1.10 -0.69
N PHE A 162 12.28 -2.14 -1.28
CA PHE A 162 12.92 -2.04 -2.60
C PHE A 162 11.92 -1.76 -3.72
N PRO A 163 10.84 -2.55 -3.91
CA PRO A 163 9.90 -2.27 -5.01
C PRO A 163 9.20 -0.93 -4.83
N TYR A 164 8.76 -0.60 -3.61
CA TYR A 164 8.14 0.68 -3.32
C TYR A 164 9.12 1.85 -3.49
N GLY A 165 10.33 1.74 -2.95
CA GLY A 165 11.37 2.78 -3.07
C GLY A 165 11.75 3.06 -4.52
N ALA A 166 11.84 2.03 -5.36
CA ALA A 166 12.12 2.16 -6.79
C ALA A 166 10.98 2.89 -7.55
N ALA A 167 9.72 2.58 -7.23
CA ALA A 167 8.56 3.18 -7.87
C ALA A 167 8.27 4.60 -7.37
N ARG A 168 8.49 4.87 -6.08
CA ARG A 168 8.04 6.05 -5.35
C ARG A 168 8.35 7.38 -6.03
N ARG A 169 9.59 7.57 -6.53
CA ARG A 169 9.99 8.83 -7.18
C ARG A 169 9.18 9.11 -8.46
N HIS A 170 8.78 8.07 -9.18
CA HIS A 170 7.99 8.18 -10.40
C HIS A 170 6.53 8.50 -10.06
N LEU A 171 5.98 7.83 -9.05
CA LEU A 171 4.62 8.09 -8.55
C LEU A 171 4.46 9.53 -8.06
N ILE A 172 5.41 10.05 -7.25
CA ILE A 172 5.40 11.45 -6.80
C ILE A 172 5.43 12.42 -7.98
N ALA A 173 6.20 12.10 -9.02
CA ALA A 173 6.32 12.94 -10.21
C ALA A 173 5.16 12.78 -11.20
N GLY A 174 4.20 11.90 -10.93
CA GLY A 174 3.09 11.59 -11.86
C GLY A 174 3.57 11.00 -13.19
N ARG A 175 4.70 10.28 -13.19
CA ARG A 175 5.32 9.73 -14.40
C ARG A 175 5.19 8.20 -14.43
N PRO A 176 5.08 7.60 -15.63
CA PRO A 176 5.08 6.15 -15.78
C PRO A 176 6.39 5.55 -15.28
N LEU A 177 6.34 4.29 -14.84
CA LEU A 177 7.53 3.56 -14.44
C LEU A 177 8.42 3.27 -15.66
N PRO A 178 9.77 3.36 -15.54
CA PRO A 178 10.68 3.00 -16.62
C PRO A 178 10.56 1.51 -16.97
N PRO A 179 10.62 1.12 -18.26
CA PRO A 179 10.46 -0.28 -18.68
C PRO A 179 11.43 -1.26 -18.02
N GLN A 180 12.65 -0.82 -17.68
CA GLN A 180 13.66 -1.64 -17.02
C GLN A 180 13.48 -1.79 -15.52
N LEU A 181 12.64 -0.95 -14.86
CA LEU A 181 12.48 -0.92 -13.41
C LEU A 181 12.06 -2.29 -12.84
N ARG A 182 11.15 -2.97 -13.54
CA ARG A 182 10.69 -4.31 -13.16
C ARG A 182 11.86 -5.31 -13.06
N ALA A 183 12.72 -5.35 -14.07
CA ALA A 183 13.88 -6.26 -14.11
C ALA A 183 14.92 -5.88 -13.04
N ASP A 184 15.10 -4.59 -12.77
CA ASP A 184 16.04 -4.11 -11.76
C ASP A 184 15.55 -4.48 -10.34
N VAL A 185 14.27 -4.28 -10.04
CA VAL A 185 13.65 -4.68 -8.78
C VAL A 185 13.73 -6.19 -8.59
N PHE A 186 13.39 -6.98 -9.62
CA PHE A 186 13.48 -8.43 -9.54
C PHE A 186 14.89 -8.89 -9.15
N ARG A 187 15.93 -8.40 -9.83
CA ARG A 187 17.33 -8.75 -9.54
C ARG A 187 17.75 -8.33 -8.12
N ALA A 188 17.37 -7.12 -7.70
CA ALA A 188 17.70 -6.63 -6.36
C ALA A 188 17.05 -7.48 -5.26
N VAL A 189 15.77 -7.82 -5.43
CA VAL A 189 15.03 -8.65 -4.47
C VAL A 189 15.59 -10.06 -4.42
N ALA A 190 15.88 -10.69 -5.57
CA ALA A 190 16.49 -12.02 -5.64
C ALA A 190 17.83 -12.05 -4.89
N ALA A 191 18.71 -11.08 -5.15
CA ALA A 191 20.01 -10.98 -4.49
C ALA A 191 19.88 -10.87 -2.96
N VAL A 192 18.91 -10.08 -2.46
CA VAL A 192 18.70 -9.88 -1.01
C VAL A 192 18.15 -11.14 -0.34
N ILE A 193 17.26 -11.87 -1.03
CA ILE A 193 16.66 -13.10 -0.48
C ILE A 193 17.69 -14.24 -0.44
N ASP A 194 18.57 -14.33 -1.43
CA ASP A 194 19.55 -15.39 -1.55
C ASP A 194 20.74 -15.27 -0.57
N GLU A 195 20.97 -14.06 -0.08
CA GLU A 195 22.08 -13.84 0.88
C GLU A 195 21.74 -14.43 2.26
N PRO A 196 22.64 -15.23 2.87
CA PRO A 196 22.42 -15.80 4.19
C PRO A 196 22.33 -14.71 5.27
N LEU A 197 21.51 -14.95 6.31
CA LEU A 197 21.46 -14.05 7.47
C LEU A 197 22.77 -14.13 8.25
N HIS A 198 23.52 -13.03 8.29
CA HIS A 198 24.68 -12.94 9.16
C HIS A 198 24.21 -12.78 10.62
N ASP A 199 24.68 -13.66 11.48
CA ASP A 199 24.41 -13.61 12.93
C ASP A 199 25.30 -12.53 13.57
N SER A 200 24.83 -11.29 13.61
CA SER A 200 25.54 -10.16 14.22
C SER A 200 25.66 -10.26 15.76
N GLY A 201 25.35 -11.44 16.34
CA GLY A 201 25.19 -11.68 17.77
C GLY A 201 26.32 -12.44 18.49
N ARG A 202 27.49 -12.72 17.84
CA ARG A 202 28.60 -13.38 18.51
C ARG A 202 29.95 -12.78 18.16
N ARG A 203 30.23 -11.57 18.64
CA ARG A 203 31.57 -11.12 18.96
C ARG A 203 31.60 -10.53 20.37
N GLY A 204 31.54 -11.37 21.37
CA GLY A 204 32.08 -11.04 22.68
C GLY A 204 33.61 -10.98 22.56
N PRO A 205 34.28 -10.02 23.19
CA PRO A 205 35.75 -9.95 23.16
C PRO A 205 36.32 -11.19 23.82
N ARG A 206 37.21 -11.93 23.13
CA ARG A 206 38.08 -12.89 23.78
C ARG A 206 38.99 -12.10 24.70
N ALA A 207 38.75 -12.23 25.99
CA ALA A 207 39.74 -11.84 27.02
C ALA A 207 41.00 -12.65 26.78
N THR A 208 42.05 -12.03 26.32
CA THR A 208 43.42 -12.56 26.40
C THR A 208 43.90 -12.33 27.80
N SER A 209 43.88 -13.42 28.57
CA SER A 209 44.64 -13.49 29.85
C SER A 209 46.09 -13.75 29.49
N SER A 210 46.98 -12.86 29.92
CA SER A 210 48.40 -13.10 30.17
C SER A 210 48.66 -12.98 31.63
#